data_e0a6bf0162324a3d603ed0f811934ee1
#
_entry.id   e0a6bf0162324a3d603ed0f811934ee1
#
_cell.length_a   1.000
_cell.length_b   1.000
_cell.length_c   1.000
_cell.angle_alpha   90.00
_cell.angle_beta   90.00
_cell.angle_gamma   90.00
#
_symmetry.space_group_name_H-M   'P 1'
#
loop_
_entity.id
_entity.type
_entity.pdbx_description
1 polymer ?
#
loop_
_entity_poly.entity_id
_entity_poly.type
_entity_poly.pdbx_seq_one_letter_code
_entity_poly.pdbx_strand_id
1 'polypeptide(L)'
;MQAGIGNESTEKYPEKLGEGLSFDTLDAIQQLTGDMPLVLHGGTGIPDDMIKKAISLGVAKINVNTECQLAFADATRKYIEAGKDLEGKGFDPRKLLAPGAEAIKDMVITKIKLFGSEGKADE
;
A
#
# COMPACT_ATOMS: atom_id res chain seq x y z
N MET A 1 5.76 -11.18 14.43
CA MET A 1 4.66 -12.16 14.19
C MET A 1 3.79 -11.69 13.04
N GLN A 2 3.46 -12.57 12.13
CA GLN A 2 2.54 -12.28 11.03
C GLN A 2 1.10 -12.40 11.53
N ALA A 3 0.33 -11.33 11.44
CA ALA A 3 -1.08 -11.37 11.82
C ALA A 3 -1.88 -12.03 10.69
N GLY A 4 -2.49 -13.17 10.96
CA GLY A 4 -3.34 -13.90 10.01
C GLY A 4 -4.73 -13.28 9.86
N ILE A 5 -4.81 -11.95 9.70
CA ILE A 5 -6.08 -11.22 9.56
C ILE A 5 -6.53 -11.06 8.10
N GLY A 6 -5.80 -11.68 7.18
CA GLY A 6 -6.06 -11.86 5.75
C GLY A 6 -6.82 -10.73 5.04
N ASN A 7 -6.17 -10.11 4.09
CA ASN A 7 -6.89 -9.41 3.04
C ASN A 7 -6.96 -10.35 1.84
N GLU A 8 -7.92 -11.24 1.84
CA GLU A 8 -8.27 -11.91 0.60
C GLU A 8 -9.08 -10.90 -0.20
N SER A 9 -8.61 -10.58 -1.39
CA SER A 9 -9.23 -9.56 -2.22
C SER A 9 -10.71 -9.84 -2.38
N THR A 10 -11.54 -8.86 -2.07
CA THR A 10 -12.98 -8.92 -2.25
C THR A 10 -13.40 -9.24 -3.70
N GLU A 11 -12.50 -9.02 -4.65
CA GLU A 11 -12.68 -9.39 -6.05
C GLU A 11 -12.69 -10.91 -6.28
N LYS A 12 -11.94 -11.67 -5.48
CA LYS A 12 -11.82 -13.12 -5.64
C LYS A 12 -12.84 -13.91 -4.81
N TYR A 13 -13.29 -13.35 -3.67
CA TYR A 13 -14.23 -14.00 -2.74
C TYR A 13 -15.21 -13.01 -2.10
N PRO A 14 -16.02 -12.30 -2.88
CA PRO A 14 -16.86 -11.22 -2.36
C PRO A 14 -17.91 -11.67 -1.33
N GLU A 15 -18.27 -12.94 -1.35
CA GLU A 15 -19.37 -13.47 -0.50
C GLU A 15 -18.91 -14.06 0.83
N LYS A 16 -17.61 -14.32 1.01
CA LYS A 16 -17.11 -15.12 2.16
C LYS A 16 -16.40 -14.34 3.25
N LEU A 17 -15.95 -13.11 2.98
CA LEU A 17 -14.95 -12.47 3.82
C LEU A 17 -15.39 -11.16 4.49
N GLY A 18 -16.62 -10.75 4.29
CA GLY A 18 -17.05 -9.48 4.82
C GLY A 18 -16.21 -8.32 4.23
N GLU A 19 -16.24 -7.18 4.86
CA GLU A 19 -15.66 -5.95 4.32
C GLU A 19 -14.21 -5.71 4.75
N GLY A 20 -13.29 -6.66 4.56
CA GLY A 20 -11.87 -6.42 4.78
C GLY A 20 -11.27 -7.10 6.00
N LEU A 21 -10.70 -6.33 6.94
CA LEU A 21 -9.93 -6.87 8.07
C LEU A 21 -10.82 -7.35 9.22
N SER A 22 -10.44 -8.47 9.84
CA SER A 22 -11.05 -8.92 11.09
C SER A 22 -10.38 -8.25 12.29
N PHE A 23 -10.98 -7.17 12.79
CA PHE A 23 -10.46 -6.43 13.94
C PHE A 23 -10.59 -7.20 15.26
N ASP A 24 -11.62 -8.02 15.39
CA ASP A 24 -11.78 -8.87 16.60
C ASP A 24 -10.65 -9.90 16.70
N THR A 25 -10.24 -10.48 15.57
CA THR A 25 -9.09 -11.38 15.51
C THR A 25 -7.79 -10.64 15.82
N LEU A 26 -7.60 -9.45 15.28
CA LEU A 26 -6.42 -8.63 15.52
C LEU A 26 -6.30 -8.21 16.99
N ASP A 27 -7.40 -7.79 17.60
CA ASP A 27 -7.44 -7.43 19.02
C ASP A 27 -7.11 -8.63 19.91
N ALA A 28 -7.69 -9.80 19.61
CA ALA A 28 -7.39 -11.04 20.32
C ALA A 28 -5.90 -11.42 20.22
N ILE A 29 -5.28 -11.26 19.03
CA ILE A 29 -3.85 -11.49 18.84
C ILE A 29 -3.04 -10.52 19.69
N GLN A 30 -3.37 -9.24 19.67
CA GLN A 30 -2.67 -8.21 20.43
C GLN A 30 -2.74 -8.49 21.95
N GLN A 31 -3.88 -8.90 22.47
CA GLN A 31 -4.04 -9.26 23.87
C GLN A 31 -3.16 -10.44 24.29
N LEU A 32 -2.93 -11.39 23.37
CA LEU A 32 -2.08 -12.56 23.62
C LEU A 32 -0.58 -12.24 23.48
N THR A 33 -0.22 -11.31 22.59
CA THR A 33 1.17 -11.02 22.22
C THR A 33 1.75 -9.80 22.91
N GLY A 34 0.91 -8.97 23.56
CA GLY A 34 1.35 -7.73 24.20
C GLY A 34 1.98 -6.74 23.21
N ASP A 35 3.19 -6.30 23.53
CA ASP A 35 3.91 -5.30 22.74
C ASP A 35 4.63 -5.89 21.49
N MET A 36 4.35 -7.13 21.14
CA MET A 36 4.97 -7.73 19.96
C MET A 36 4.53 -7.01 18.68
N PRO A 37 5.47 -6.53 17.84
CA PRO A 37 5.13 -5.89 16.57
C PRO A 37 4.43 -6.87 15.63
N LEU A 38 3.29 -6.46 15.08
CA LEU A 38 2.51 -7.26 14.13
C LEU A 38 2.72 -6.75 12.70
N VAL A 39 2.64 -7.66 11.74
CA VAL A 39 2.80 -7.36 10.31
C VAL A 39 1.50 -7.62 9.58
N LEU A 40 1.01 -6.62 8.84
CA LEU A 40 -0.10 -6.75 7.92
C LEU A 40 0.42 -6.99 6.50
N HIS A 41 0.02 -8.09 5.90
CA HIS A 41 0.27 -8.39 4.49
C HIS A 41 -0.95 -8.06 3.63
N GLY A 42 -0.72 -7.75 2.35
CA GLY A 42 -1.80 -7.52 1.39
C GLY A 42 -2.60 -6.25 1.67
N GLY A 43 -1.93 -5.14 2.00
CA GLY A 43 -2.57 -3.86 2.33
C GLY A 43 -3.27 -3.15 1.17
N THR A 44 -3.11 -3.64 -0.07
CA THR A 44 -3.70 -3.01 -1.25
C THR A 44 -5.23 -3.13 -1.24
N GLY A 45 -5.92 -2.01 -1.45
CA GLY A 45 -7.39 -1.95 -1.52
C GLY A 45 -8.09 -1.93 -0.16
N ILE A 46 -7.36 -1.92 0.95
CA ILE A 46 -7.94 -1.74 2.28
C ILE A 46 -8.25 -0.24 2.47
N PRO A 47 -9.45 0.12 2.93
CA PRO A 47 -9.79 1.52 3.24
C PRO A 47 -8.85 2.14 4.29
N ASP A 48 -8.57 3.43 4.14
CA ASP A 48 -7.61 4.15 4.98
C ASP A 48 -7.97 4.13 6.48
N ASP A 49 -9.25 4.23 6.82
CA ASP A 49 -9.75 4.15 8.18
C ASP A 49 -9.51 2.78 8.81
N MET A 50 -9.65 1.71 8.04
CA MET A 50 -9.34 0.35 8.48
C MET A 50 -7.84 0.14 8.70
N ILE A 51 -6.98 0.71 7.85
CA ILE A 51 -5.53 0.71 8.03
C ILE A 51 -5.15 1.41 9.35
N LYS A 52 -5.70 2.60 9.59
CA LYS A 52 -5.46 3.35 10.84
C LYS A 52 -5.91 2.57 12.07
N LYS A 53 -7.06 1.92 11.99
CA LYS A 53 -7.55 1.06 13.08
C LYS A 53 -6.66 -0.14 13.32
N ALA A 54 -6.18 -0.81 12.26
CA ALA A 54 -5.23 -1.92 12.39
C ALA A 54 -3.93 -1.49 13.07
N ILE A 55 -3.41 -0.31 12.73
CA ILE A 55 -2.22 0.27 13.37
C ILE A 55 -2.47 0.51 14.86
N SER A 56 -3.64 1.05 15.23
CA SER A 56 -4.01 1.26 16.65
C SER A 56 -4.11 -0.04 17.44
N LEU A 57 -4.30 -1.16 16.77
CA LEU A 57 -4.39 -2.51 17.35
C LEU A 57 -3.06 -3.30 17.27
N GLY A 58 -1.93 -2.63 17.04
CA GLY A 58 -0.60 -3.23 17.15
C GLY A 58 0.09 -3.58 15.84
N VAL A 59 -0.50 -3.27 14.68
CA VAL A 59 0.20 -3.41 13.40
C VAL A 59 1.31 -2.38 13.32
N ALA A 60 2.56 -2.85 13.20
CA ALA A 60 3.76 -2.02 13.16
C ALA A 60 4.43 -2.00 11.78
N LYS A 61 4.07 -2.92 10.91
CA LYS A 61 4.59 -3.02 9.54
C LYS A 61 3.49 -3.41 8.57
N ILE A 62 3.42 -2.72 7.44
CA ILE A 62 2.47 -3.00 6.36
C ILE A 62 3.24 -3.17 5.06
N ASN A 63 2.99 -4.27 4.35
CA ASN A 63 3.59 -4.53 3.05
C ASN A 63 2.74 -3.88 1.96
N VAL A 64 3.38 -3.06 1.15
CA VAL A 64 2.76 -2.36 0.01
C VAL A 64 3.55 -2.71 -1.25
N ASN A 65 2.92 -3.28 -2.26
CA ASN A 65 3.54 -3.61 -3.53
C ASN A 65 2.65 -3.25 -4.73
N THR A 66 1.46 -3.83 -4.81
CA THR A 66 0.58 -3.70 -5.98
C THR A 66 0.24 -2.25 -6.29
N GLU A 67 0.00 -1.42 -5.28
CA GLU A 67 -0.28 0.01 -5.49
C GLU A 67 0.90 0.75 -6.14
N CYS A 68 2.15 0.38 -5.78
CA CYS A 68 3.35 0.91 -6.43
C CYS A 68 3.39 0.55 -7.90
N GLN A 69 3.11 -0.70 -8.22
CA GLN A 69 3.11 -1.21 -9.60
C GLN A 69 2.01 -0.55 -10.44
N LEU A 70 0.82 -0.40 -9.87
CA LEU A 70 -0.31 0.28 -10.55
C LEU A 70 -0.02 1.76 -10.81
N ALA A 71 0.53 2.47 -9.82
CA ALA A 71 0.92 3.86 -9.97
C ALA A 71 1.96 4.05 -11.08
N PHE A 72 2.97 3.20 -11.12
CA PHE A 72 3.99 3.20 -12.16
C PHE A 72 3.40 2.94 -13.54
N ALA A 73 2.57 1.90 -13.67
CA ALA A 73 1.96 1.50 -14.93
C ALA A 73 1.03 2.59 -15.48
N ASP A 74 0.22 3.19 -14.63
CA ASP A 74 -0.71 4.26 -15.02
C ASP A 74 0.03 5.51 -15.51
N ALA A 75 1.04 5.96 -14.80
CA ALA A 75 1.84 7.12 -15.19
C ALA A 75 2.61 6.86 -16.51
N THR A 76 3.15 5.67 -16.70
CA THR A 76 3.84 5.28 -17.93
C THR A 76 2.86 5.22 -19.11
N ARG A 77 1.68 4.66 -18.89
CA ARG A 77 0.61 4.62 -19.92
C ARG A 77 0.21 6.03 -20.34
N LYS A 78 -0.04 6.93 -19.40
CA LYS A 78 -0.38 8.33 -19.69
C LYS A 78 0.70 9.05 -20.47
N TYR A 79 1.96 8.78 -20.19
CA TYR A 79 3.09 9.34 -20.93
C TYR A 79 3.07 8.89 -22.40
N ILE A 80 2.82 7.62 -22.65
CA ILE A 80 2.75 7.05 -24.01
C ILE A 80 1.48 7.52 -24.75
N GLU A 81 0.33 7.50 -24.09
CA GLU A 81 -0.94 7.96 -24.66
C GLU A 81 -0.91 9.45 -25.05
N ALA A 82 -0.13 10.26 -24.32
CA ALA A 82 0.11 11.65 -24.66
C ALA A 82 1.12 11.84 -25.81
N GLY A 83 1.68 10.75 -26.36
CA GLY A 83 2.65 10.80 -27.46
C GLY A 83 4.03 11.35 -27.08
N LYS A 84 4.33 11.47 -25.79
CA LYS A 84 5.59 12.05 -25.32
C LYS A 84 6.82 11.21 -25.66
N ASP A 85 6.64 9.92 -25.81
CA ASP A 85 7.67 8.98 -26.28
C ASP A 85 8.10 9.27 -27.74
N LEU A 86 7.24 9.90 -28.53
CA LEU A 86 7.48 10.26 -29.93
C LEU A 86 8.11 11.67 -30.09
N GLU A 87 8.16 12.48 -29.04
CA GLU A 87 8.69 13.83 -29.05
C GLU A 87 10.18 13.85 -28.65
N GLY A 88 11.03 14.38 -29.53
CA GLY A 88 12.47 14.47 -29.28
C GLY A 88 13.06 13.10 -28.93
N LYS A 89 13.67 12.98 -27.75
CA LYS A 89 14.19 11.71 -27.21
C LYS A 89 13.31 11.16 -26.08
N GLY A 90 12.00 11.32 -26.18
CA GLY A 90 11.04 10.84 -25.16
C GLY A 90 11.01 9.31 -25.00
N PHE A 91 11.48 8.57 -26.00
CA PHE A 91 11.65 7.11 -25.94
C PHE A 91 12.85 6.65 -25.10
N ASP A 92 13.77 7.55 -24.72
CA ASP A 92 14.88 7.19 -23.82
C ASP A 92 14.31 6.65 -22.50
N PRO A 93 14.74 5.45 -22.03
CA PRO A 93 14.22 4.87 -20.81
C PRO A 93 14.27 5.78 -19.60
N ARG A 94 15.28 6.63 -19.49
CA ARG A 94 15.39 7.61 -18.41
C ARG A 94 14.25 8.63 -18.41
N LYS A 95 13.72 8.96 -19.58
CA LYS A 95 12.57 9.86 -19.74
C LYS A 95 11.24 9.12 -19.69
N LEU A 96 11.19 7.96 -20.37
CA LEU A 96 9.99 7.12 -20.43
C LEU A 96 9.56 6.64 -19.06
N LEU A 97 10.51 6.27 -18.20
CA LEU A 97 10.24 5.69 -16.88
C LEU A 97 10.18 6.74 -15.74
N ALA A 98 10.63 7.97 -16.01
CA ALA A 98 10.63 9.03 -14.98
C ALA A 98 9.24 9.33 -14.39
N PRO A 99 8.16 9.46 -15.18
CA PRO A 99 6.82 9.68 -14.64
C PRO A 99 6.36 8.54 -13.72
N GLY A 100 6.69 7.29 -14.04
CA GLY A 100 6.40 6.13 -13.21
C GLY A 100 7.13 6.18 -11.86
N ALA A 101 8.40 6.57 -11.87
CA ALA A 101 9.19 6.73 -10.64
C ALA A 101 8.62 7.84 -9.74
N GLU A 102 8.24 8.98 -10.30
CA GLU A 102 7.59 10.06 -9.54
C GLU A 102 6.23 9.61 -8.98
N ALA A 103 5.43 8.87 -9.74
CA ALA A 103 4.16 8.36 -9.27
C ALA A 103 4.31 7.38 -8.08
N ILE A 104 5.33 6.53 -8.09
CA ILE A 104 5.65 5.67 -6.94
C ILE A 104 6.05 6.52 -5.73
N LYS A 105 6.90 7.51 -5.92
CA LYS A 105 7.32 8.42 -4.84
C LYS A 105 6.13 9.11 -4.18
N ASP A 106 5.22 9.68 -4.97
CA ASP A 106 4.03 10.33 -4.45
C ASP A 106 3.11 9.37 -3.69
N MET A 107 2.95 8.17 -4.21
CA MET A 107 2.19 7.11 -3.54
C MET A 107 2.83 6.71 -2.22
N VAL A 108 4.14 6.54 -2.17
CA VAL A 108 4.88 6.21 -0.93
C VAL A 108 4.75 7.33 0.10
N ILE A 109 4.84 8.60 -0.31
CA ILE A 109 4.60 9.74 0.59
C ILE A 109 3.20 9.68 1.20
N THR A 110 2.20 9.36 0.40
CA THR A 110 0.82 9.19 0.88
C THR A 110 0.72 8.08 1.92
N LYS A 111 1.41 6.95 1.70
CA LYS A 111 1.44 5.83 2.67
C LYS A 111 2.18 6.19 3.95
N ILE A 112 3.30 6.89 3.88
CA ILE A 112 4.03 7.36 5.05
C ILE A 112 3.13 8.22 5.96
N LYS A 113 2.37 9.13 5.37
CA LYS A 113 1.39 9.96 6.09
C LYS A 113 0.25 9.14 6.68
N LEU A 114 -0.34 8.25 5.86
CA LEU A 114 -1.43 7.38 6.30
C LEU A 114 -1.03 6.50 7.48
N PHE A 115 0.18 5.95 7.47
CA PHE A 115 0.70 5.07 8.52
C PHE A 115 1.20 5.81 9.76
N GLY A 116 1.23 7.13 9.72
CA GLY A 116 1.70 7.96 10.84
C GLY A 116 3.22 7.94 11.03
N SER A 117 3.97 7.64 9.96
CA SER A 117 5.45 7.55 9.99
C SER A 117 6.14 8.85 9.58
N GLU A 118 5.37 9.89 9.23
CA GLU A 118 5.92 11.19 8.82
C GLU A 118 6.72 11.83 9.98
N GLY A 119 7.94 12.27 9.68
CA GLY A 119 8.81 12.93 10.65
C GLY A 119 9.48 12.01 11.67
N LYS A 120 9.41 10.69 11.51
CA LYS A 120 9.93 9.71 12.47
C LYS A 120 11.26 9.07 12.07
N ALA A 121 11.95 9.60 11.07
CA ALA A 121 13.20 9.02 10.59
C ALA A 121 14.35 9.16 11.60
N ASP A 122 14.27 10.12 12.50
CA ASP A 122 15.32 10.46 13.47
C ASP A 122 14.98 10.01 14.91
N GLU A 123 13.91 9.23 15.09
CA GLU A 123 13.49 8.68 16.40
C GLU A 123 14.17 7.32 16.73
#